data_233cf38989a26ad88dc701a73b88175e
#
_entry.id   233cf38989a26ad88dc701a73b88175e
#
_cell.length_a   1.000
_cell.length_b   1.000
_cell.length_c   1.000
_cell.angle_alpha   90.00
_cell.angle_beta   90.00
_cell.angle_gamma   90.00
#
_symmetry.space_group_name_H-M   'P 1'
#
loop_
_entity.id
_entity.type
_entity.pdbx_description
1 polymer ?
#
loop_
_entity_poly.entity_id
_entity_poly.type
_entity_poly.pdbx_seq_one_letter_code
_entity_poly.pdbx_strand_id
1 'polypeptide(L)'
;MSPVSAYPWSAALTNLWVTALVVVATFAVALFVAVRVRGGRHDGIDVVWGMGFAIVAIVTLVLARGAGDLWRQVLITLLTCVWGLRLAWHIGRRNRGKPEDPRYVEIMERGKSNPVAHLVRKVYVPQAVVLWVVSWPVQVGQYGFASGVLATVVTALGVLSWAVGLFFETVGDAQLAAFTADPANKGKVMDRGLWRYTRHPNYFGDAAVWWGLTLLALHHAAGLVGLVSAALMTWLLAKGTGAALLERSIGKRRPGYAEYVRRTSGFFPLPPKKTVS
;
A
#
# COMPACT_ATOMS: atom_id res chain seq x y z
N MET A 1 -0.59 -40.28 -2.98
CA MET A 1 -0.81 -38.88 -3.40
C MET A 1 -2.26 -38.54 -3.07
N SER A 2 -2.50 -37.74 -2.03
CA SER A 2 -3.85 -37.23 -1.76
C SER A 2 -4.29 -36.42 -2.97
N PRO A 3 -5.55 -36.52 -3.45
CA PRO A 3 -6.02 -35.67 -4.52
C PRO A 3 -5.86 -34.21 -4.07
N VAL A 4 -5.19 -33.38 -4.89
CA VAL A 4 -5.16 -31.93 -4.70
C VAL A 4 -6.62 -31.50 -4.67
N SER A 5 -7.12 -31.12 -3.49
CA SER A 5 -8.51 -30.68 -3.38
C SER A 5 -8.73 -29.49 -4.32
N ALA A 6 -9.82 -29.54 -5.09
CA ALA A 6 -10.15 -28.46 -5.99
C ALA A 6 -10.25 -27.12 -5.22
N TYR A 7 -9.78 -26.05 -5.83
CA TYR A 7 -9.86 -24.72 -5.22
C TYR A 7 -11.34 -24.34 -4.97
N PRO A 8 -11.70 -23.84 -3.77
CA PRO A 8 -13.09 -23.60 -3.37
C PRO A 8 -13.64 -22.29 -3.97
N TRP A 9 -13.82 -22.25 -5.28
CA TRP A 9 -14.22 -21.04 -6.04
C TRP A 9 -15.47 -20.36 -5.50
N SER A 10 -16.52 -21.11 -5.14
CA SER A 10 -17.77 -20.52 -4.63
C SER A 10 -17.53 -19.73 -3.35
N ALA A 11 -16.78 -20.27 -2.41
CA ALA A 11 -16.45 -19.60 -1.16
C ALA A 11 -15.55 -18.38 -1.40
N ALA A 12 -14.54 -18.50 -2.29
CA ALA A 12 -13.65 -17.40 -2.63
C ALA A 12 -14.40 -16.26 -3.33
N LEU A 13 -15.32 -16.56 -4.26
CA LEU A 13 -16.16 -15.55 -4.91
C LEU A 13 -17.11 -14.87 -3.91
N THR A 14 -17.73 -15.62 -3.00
CA THR A 14 -18.54 -15.05 -1.92
C THR A 14 -17.71 -14.09 -1.08
N ASN A 15 -16.48 -14.46 -0.71
CA ASN A 15 -15.58 -13.59 0.02
C ASN A 15 -15.29 -12.28 -0.75
N LEU A 16 -15.05 -12.35 -2.06
CA LEU A 16 -14.81 -11.14 -2.87
C LEU A 16 -16.02 -10.19 -2.81
N TRP A 17 -17.25 -10.70 -2.88
CA TRP A 17 -18.45 -9.87 -2.73
C TRP A 17 -18.60 -9.28 -1.34
N VAL A 18 -18.42 -10.09 -0.30
CA VAL A 18 -18.52 -9.61 1.09
C VAL A 18 -17.47 -8.55 1.37
N THR A 19 -16.22 -8.77 0.96
CA THR A 19 -15.16 -7.79 1.16
C THR A 19 -15.35 -6.51 0.35
N ALA A 20 -15.96 -6.57 -0.84
CA ALA A 20 -16.37 -5.37 -1.58
C ALA A 20 -17.35 -4.52 -0.77
N LEU A 21 -18.39 -5.15 -0.19
CA LEU A 21 -19.33 -4.46 0.69
C LEU A 21 -18.67 -3.90 1.95
N VAL A 22 -17.76 -4.66 2.56
CA VAL A 22 -16.98 -4.22 3.74
C VAL A 22 -16.12 -3.00 3.40
N VAL A 23 -15.46 -2.99 2.24
CA VAL A 23 -14.68 -1.83 1.79
C VAL A 23 -15.58 -0.62 1.58
N VAL A 24 -16.72 -0.78 0.91
CA VAL A 24 -17.70 0.32 0.73
C VAL A 24 -18.16 0.85 2.08
N ALA A 25 -18.50 -0.03 3.02
CA ALA A 25 -18.92 0.37 4.37
C ALA A 25 -17.81 1.12 5.12
N THR A 26 -16.55 0.63 5.03
CA THR A 26 -15.39 1.27 5.66
C THR A 26 -15.18 2.70 5.14
N PHE A 27 -15.25 2.89 3.82
CA PHE A 27 -15.11 4.23 3.23
C PHE A 27 -16.34 5.13 3.50
N ALA A 28 -17.54 4.57 3.59
CA ALA A 28 -18.74 5.32 4.00
C ALA A 28 -18.63 5.81 5.45
N VAL A 29 -18.15 4.96 6.37
CA VAL A 29 -17.87 5.35 7.76
C VAL A 29 -16.78 6.43 7.82
N ALA A 30 -15.71 6.28 7.04
CA ALA A 30 -14.65 7.28 6.96
C ALA A 30 -15.18 8.65 6.49
N LEU A 31 -16.04 8.65 5.47
CA LEU A 31 -16.72 9.86 4.99
C LEU A 31 -17.63 10.47 6.06
N PHE A 32 -18.44 9.65 6.71
CA PHE A 32 -19.30 10.09 7.81
C PHE A 32 -18.48 10.75 8.93
N VAL A 33 -17.40 10.11 9.37
CA VAL A 33 -16.50 10.65 10.40
C VAL A 33 -15.85 11.96 9.92
N ALA A 34 -15.38 12.03 8.69
CA ALA A 34 -14.79 13.24 8.12
C ALA A 34 -15.78 14.43 8.17
N VAL A 35 -17.00 14.22 7.70
CA VAL A 35 -18.02 15.28 7.59
C VAL A 35 -18.62 15.65 8.95
N ARG A 36 -18.98 14.65 9.79
CA ARG A 36 -19.77 14.88 11.00
C ARG A 36 -18.93 15.05 12.26
N VAL A 37 -17.77 14.39 12.34
CA VAL A 37 -16.95 14.36 13.56
C VAL A 37 -15.73 15.27 13.42
N ARG A 38 -15.09 15.29 12.24
CA ARG A 38 -13.86 16.04 12.02
C ARG A 38 -14.07 17.42 11.36
N GLY A 39 -15.30 17.91 11.31
CA GLY A 39 -15.61 19.24 10.76
C GLY A 39 -15.26 19.42 9.29
N GLY A 40 -15.39 18.37 8.48
CA GLY A 40 -15.10 18.39 7.04
C GLY A 40 -13.64 18.09 6.68
N ARG A 41 -12.83 17.56 7.62
CA ARG A 41 -11.44 17.16 7.35
C ARG A 41 -11.36 15.74 6.78
N HIS A 42 -10.78 15.62 5.60
CA HIS A 42 -10.75 14.39 4.81
C HIS A 42 -9.40 13.67 4.80
N ASP A 43 -8.33 14.25 5.35
CA ASP A 43 -6.97 13.64 5.45
C ASP A 43 -6.95 12.30 6.19
N GLY A 44 -8.00 11.99 6.96
CA GLY A 44 -8.18 10.69 7.60
C GLY A 44 -8.36 9.52 6.64
N ILE A 45 -8.75 9.77 5.39
CA ILE A 45 -8.92 8.70 4.39
C ILE A 45 -7.61 7.98 4.08
N ASP A 46 -6.47 8.71 4.15
CA ASP A 46 -5.16 8.11 3.95
C ASP A 46 -4.80 7.12 5.09
N VAL A 47 -5.32 7.35 6.31
CA VAL A 47 -5.20 6.41 7.44
C VAL A 47 -6.08 5.18 7.21
N VAL A 48 -7.30 5.40 6.73
CA VAL A 48 -8.27 4.33 6.41
C VAL A 48 -7.74 3.40 5.32
N TRP A 49 -6.89 3.89 4.42
CA TRP A 49 -6.22 3.09 3.42
C TRP A 49 -5.48 1.89 4.03
N GLY A 50 -4.56 2.12 4.96
CA GLY A 50 -3.82 1.03 5.63
C GLY A 50 -4.74 0.13 6.48
N MET A 51 -5.69 0.72 7.22
CA MET A 51 -6.66 -0.03 8.04
C MET A 51 -7.57 -0.92 7.20
N GLY A 52 -7.98 -0.45 6.02
CA GLY A 52 -8.87 -1.17 5.12
C GLY A 52 -8.31 -2.51 4.68
N PHE A 53 -7.01 -2.59 4.39
CA PHE A 53 -6.36 -3.87 4.07
C PHE A 53 -6.36 -4.83 5.26
N ALA A 54 -6.11 -4.34 6.47
CA ALA A 54 -6.19 -5.16 7.67
C ALA A 54 -7.62 -5.69 7.92
N ILE A 55 -8.63 -4.85 7.72
CA ILE A 55 -10.05 -5.24 7.84
C ILE A 55 -10.37 -6.33 6.80
N VAL A 56 -10.00 -6.16 5.53
CA VAL A 56 -10.21 -7.16 4.48
C VAL A 56 -9.52 -8.48 4.83
N ALA A 57 -8.27 -8.44 5.33
CA ALA A 57 -7.53 -9.64 5.71
C ALA A 57 -8.22 -10.41 6.84
N ILE A 58 -8.70 -9.72 7.87
CA ILE A 58 -9.40 -10.32 9.02
C ILE A 58 -10.76 -10.90 8.58
N VAL A 59 -11.53 -10.17 7.79
CA VAL A 59 -12.82 -10.66 7.26
C VAL A 59 -12.60 -11.91 6.43
N THR A 60 -11.59 -11.90 5.55
CA THR A 60 -11.25 -13.08 4.75
C THR A 60 -10.83 -14.26 5.62
N LEU A 61 -10.03 -14.05 6.67
CA LEU A 61 -9.64 -15.11 7.62
C LEU A 61 -10.87 -15.80 8.24
N VAL A 62 -11.87 -14.99 8.61
CA VAL A 62 -13.11 -15.54 9.20
C VAL A 62 -13.90 -16.35 8.17
N LEU A 63 -14.03 -15.84 6.95
CA LEU A 63 -14.81 -16.47 5.88
C LEU A 63 -14.10 -17.69 5.26
N ALA A 64 -12.77 -17.70 5.26
CA ALA A 64 -11.97 -18.78 4.68
C ALA A 64 -11.75 -19.98 5.63
N ARG A 65 -12.29 -19.93 6.86
CA ARG A 65 -12.12 -21.03 7.82
C ARG A 65 -12.56 -22.37 7.24
N GLY A 66 -11.66 -23.35 7.32
CA GLY A 66 -11.93 -24.71 6.80
C GLY A 66 -11.80 -24.84 5.27
N ALA A 67 -11.58 -23.74 4.54
CA ALA A 67 -11.45 -23.73 3.09
C ALA A 67 -9.99 -23.59 2.59
N GLY A 68 -9.02 -23.71 3.48
CA GLY A 68 -7.58 -23.64 3.20
C GLY A 68 -6.72 -23.95 4.41
N ASP A 69 -5.40 -23.88 4.23
CA ASP A 69 -4.42 -24.12 5.30
C ASP A 69 -4.46 -23.02 6.36
N LEU A 70 -4.89 -23.32 7.59
CA LEU A 70 -5.05 -22.34 8.66
C LEU A 70 -3.77 -21.52 8.91
N TRP A 71 -2.60 -22.18 8.94
CA TRP A 71 -1.34 -21.49 9.18
C TRP A 71 -1.05 -20.44 8.10
N ARG A 72 -1.40 -20.73 6.83
CA ARG A 72 -1.24 -19.81 5.70
C ARG A 72 -2.22 -18.63 5.77
N GLN A 73 -3.47 -18.93 6.15
CA GLN A 73 -4.50 -17.92 6.41
C GLN A 73 -4.04 -16.95 7.49
N VAL A 74 -3.54 -17.47 8.61
CA VAL A 74 -3.01 -16.67 9.72
C VAL A 74 -1.77 -15.88 9.29
N LEU A 75 -0.85 -16.50 8.55
CA LEU A 75 0.36 -15.83 8.06
C LEU A 75 0.00 -14.63 7.16
N ILE A 76 -0.82 -14.83 6.13
CA ILE A 76 -1.22 -13.75 5.20
C ILE A 76 -1.92 -12.64 5.95
N THR A 77 -2.83 -12.99 6.87
CA THR A 77 -3.55 -12.00 7.69
C THR A 77 -2.60 -11.21 8.56
N LEU A 78 -1.69 -11.88 9.28
CA LEU A 78 -0.72 -11.23 10.16
C LEU A 78 0.18 -10.25 9.39
N LEU A 79 0.76 -10.70 8.28
CA LEU A 79 1.62 -9.88 7.45
C LEU A 79 0.87 -8.64 6.91
N THR A 80 -0.37 -8.83 6.44
CA THR A 80 -1.20 -7.72 5.96
C THR A 80 -1.55 -6.74 7.09
N CYS A 81 -1.92 -7.25 8.27
CA CYS A 81 -2.24 -6.42 9.43
C CYS A 81 -1.02 -5.64 9.92
N VAL A 82 0.14 -6.28 10.05
CA VAL A 82 1.38 -5.61 10.49
C VAL A 82 1.73 -4.47 9.55
N TRP A 83 1.72 -4.71 8.25
CA TRP A 83 2.00 -3.67 7.27
C TRP A 83 0.93 -2.57 7.26
N GLY A 84 -0.35 -2.93 7.16
CA GLY A 84 -1.45 -1.97 7.03
C GLY A 84 -1.63 -1.09 8.27
N LEU A 85 -1.53 -1.66 9.48
CA LEU A 85 -1.62 -0.91 10.73
C LEU A 85 -0.39 -0.03 10.96
N ARG A 86 0.82 -0.50 10.58
CA ARG A 86 2.02 0.32 10.59
C ARG A 86 1.87 1.53 9.67
N LEU A 87 1.37 1.34 8.44
CA LEU A 87 1.14 2.42 7.47
C LEU A 87 0.12 3.43 8.02
N ALA A 88 -1.02 2.95 8.52
CA ALA A 88 -2.06 3.78 9.14
C ALA A 88 -1.51 4.61 10.31
N TRP A 89 -0.72 3.98 11.19
CA TRP A 89 -0.05 4.65 12.30
C TRP A 89 0.91 5.74 11.82
N HIS A 90 1.77 5.42 10.84
CA HIS A 90 2.74 6.37 10.28
C HIS A 90 2.03 7.60 9.69
N ILE A 91 0.99 7.41 8.89
CA ILE A 91 0.22 8.49 8.27
C ILE A 91 -0.51 9.29 9.35
N GLY A 92 -1.18 8.62 10.28
CA GLY A 92 -1.92 9.27 11.37
C GLY A 92 -1.01 10.13 12.24
N ARG A 93 0.19 9.61 12.60
CA ARG A 93 1.19 10.37 13.34
C ARG A 93 1.72 11.57 12.55
N ARG A 94 2.02 11.39 11.27
CA ARG A 94 2.52 12.44 10.38
C ARG A 94 1.52 13.60 10.23
N ASN A 95 0.21 13.28 10.19
CA ASN A 95 -0.84 14.27 9.98
C ASN A 95 -1.33 14.94 11.28
N ARG A 96 -0.91 14.41 12.45
CA ARG A 96 -1.36 14.93 13.77
C ARG A 96 -0.93 16.39 13.94
N GLY A 97 -1.88 17.23 14.32
CA GLY A 97 -1.65 18.67 14.56
C GLY A 97 -1.45 19.51 13.31
N LYS A 98 -1.57 18.92 12.12
CA LYS A 98 -1.47 19.67 10.86
C LYS A 98 -2.87 20.08 10.35
N PRO A 99 -2.94 21.14 9.51
CA PRO A 99 -4.17 21.46 8.77
C PRO A 99 -4.54 20.36 7.77
N GLU A 100 -5.69 20.50 7.11
CA GLU A 100 -6.12 19.61 6.01
C GLU A 100 -5.06 19.54 4.92
N ASP A 101 -4.93 18.38 4.28
CA ASP A 101 -4.03 18.21 3.16
C ASP A 101 -4.45 19.12 1.98
N PRO A 102 -3.56 19.98 1.47
CA PRO A 102 -3.88 20.90 0.38
C PRO A 102 -4.47 20.24 -0.85
N ARG A 103 -4.16 18.95 -1.11
CA ARG A 103 -4.73 18.19 -2.23
C ARG A 103 -6.26 18.05 -2.09
N TYR A 104 -6.75 17.80 -0.88
CA TYR A 104 -8.19 17.66 -0.65
C TYR A 104 -8.91 18.99 -0.69
N VAL A 105 -8.28 20.06 -0.19
CA VAL A 105 -8.78 21.43 -0.31
C VAL A 105 -8.95 21.78 -1.79
N GLU A 106 -7.91 21.61 -2.61
CA GLU A 106 -7.95 21.92 -4.04
C GLU A 106 -9.01 21.10 -4.80
N ILE A 107 -9.16 19.80 -4.47
CA ILE A 107 -10.19 18.95 -5.09
C ILE A 107 -11.58 19.43 -4.71
N MET A 108 -11.82 19.83 -3.46
CA MET A 108 -13.11 20.34 -3.02
C MET A 108 -13.45 21.67 -3.69
N GLU A 109 -12.50 22.60 -3.80
CA GLU A 109 -12.68 23.89 -4.49
C GLU A 109 -13.09 23.71 -5.96
N ARG A 110 -12.54 22.71 -6.64
CA ARG A 110 -12.95 22.37 -8.02
C ARG A 110 -14.38 21.84 -8.11
N GLY A 111 -14.95 21.38 -7.01
CA GLY A 111 -16.30 20.82 -6.92
C GLY A 111 -17.45 21.84 -6.91
N LYS A 112 -17.15 23.15 -6.98
CA LYS A 112 -18.08 24.31 -7.06
C LYS A 112 -19.44 24.14 -6.36
N SER A 113 -20.39 23.46 -7.02
CA SER A 113 -21.76 23.27 -6.53
C SER A 113 -21.90 22.20 -5.45
N ASN A 114 -21.06 21.17 -5.44
CA ASN A 114 -21.07 20.09 -4.44
C ASN A 114 -19.65 19.56 -4.18
N PRO A 115 -18.88 20.26 -3.33
CA PRO A 115 -17.49 19.91 -3.02
C PRO A 115 -17.33 18.47 -2.50
N VAL A 116 -18.22 18.05 -1.58
CA VAL A 116 -18.14 16.71 -0.98
C VAL A 116 -18.42 15.62 -2.00
N ALA A 117 -19.45 15.76 -2.83
CA ALA A 117 -19.75 14.78 -3.87
C ALA A 117 -18.61 14.70 -4.91
N HIS A 118 -17.98 15.84 -5.23
CA HIS A 118 -16.81 15.86 -6.11
C HIS A 118 -15.63 15.11 -5.50
N LEU A 119 -15.35 15.35 -4.22
CA LEU A 119 -14.28 14.65 -3.49
C LEU A 119 -14.57 13.14 -3.39
N VAL A 120 -15.82 12.74 -3.08
CA VAL A 120 -16.22 11.33 -3.04
C VAL A 120 -15.92 10.66 -4.38
N ARG A 121 -16.33 11.26 -5.49
CA ARG A 121 -16.10 10.70 -6.82
C ARG A 121 -14.62 10.66 -7.22
N LYS A 122 -13.81 11.62 -6.79
CA LYS A 122 -12.41 11.77 -7.20
C LYS A 122 -11.41 11.08 -6.26
N VAL A 123 -11.80 10.83 -5.00
CA VAL A 123 -10.90 10.29 -3.97
C VAL A 123 -11.47 9.02 -3.33
N TYR A 124 -12.65 9.08 -2.71
CA TYR A 124 -13.19 7.95 -1.95
C TYR A 124 -13.49 6.74 -2.82
N VAL A 125 -14.20 6.94 -3.92
CA VAL A 125 -14.57 5.83 -4.84
C VAL A 125 -13.34 5.21 -5.49
N PRO A 126 -12.41 5.96 -6.11
CA PRO A 126 -11.20 5.37 -6.67
C PRO A 126 -10.35 4.65 -5.63
N GLN A 127 -10.16 5.20 -4.43
CA GLN A 127 -9.41 4.54 -3.37
C GLN A 127 -10.08 3.24 -2.91
N ALA A 128 -11.41 3.23 -2.73
CA ALA A 128 -12.13 2.03 -2.36
C ALA A 128 -11.97 0.92 -3.41
N VAL A 129 -12.12 1.25 -4.69
CA VAL A 129 -11.93 0.30 -5.80
C VAL A 129 -10.50 -0.22 -5.84
N VAL A 130 -9.51 0.67 -5.77
CA VAL A 130 -8.10 0.28 -5.81
C VAL A 130 -7.72 -0.57 -4.59
N LEU A 131 -8.18 -0.22 -3.38
CA LEU A 131 -7.95 -1.00 -2.19
C LEU A 131 -8.49 -2.42 -2.36
N TRP A 132 -9.73 -2.55 -2.84
CA TRP A 132 -10.34 -3.86 -3.05
C TRP A 132 -9.59 -4.69 -4.09
N VAL A 133 -9.21 -4.13 -5.24
CA VAL A 133 -8.44 -4.83 -6.28
C VAL A 133 -7.04 -5.20 -5.77
N VAL A 134 -6.36 -4.28 -5.11
CA VAL A 134 -5.01 -4.54 -4.58
C VAL A 134 -5.04 -5.61 -3.49
N SER A 135 -6.13 -5.77 -2.74
CA SER A 135 -6.28 -6.81 -1.71
C SER A 135 -6.55 -8.22 -2.25
N TRP A 136 -6.72 -8.44 -3.56
CA TRP A 136 -7.04 -9.77 -4.12
C TRP A 136 -6.06 -10.88 -3.70
N PRO A 137 -4.73 -10.71 -3.70
CA PRO A 137 -3.83 -11.78 -3.25
C PRO A 137 -4.06 -12.17 -1.80
N VAL A 138 -4.42 -11.21 -0.93
CA VAL A 138 -4.77 -11.47 0.47
C VAL A 138 -6.04 -12.30 0.56
N GLN A 139 -7.01 -12.04 -0.31
CA GLN A 139 -8.30 -12.70 -0.33
C GLN A 139 -8.19 -14.12 -0.90
N VAL A 140 -7.66 -14.27 -2.12
CA VAL A 140 -7.58 -15.58 -2.77
C VAL A 140 -6.52 -16.49 -2.15
N GLY A 141 -5.44 -15.92 -1.60
CA GLY A 141 -4.35 -16.67 -0.99
C GLY A 141 -4.72 -17.36 0.34
N GLN A 142 -5.88 -17.03 0.92
CA GLN A 142 -6.38 -17.70 2.13
C GLN A 142 -7.23 -18.95 1.84
N TYR A 143 -7.50 -19.21 0.57
CA TYR A 143 -8.27 -20.36 0.12
C TYR A 143 -7.37 -21.42 -0.53
N GLY A 144 -7.82 -22.68 -0.48
CA GLY A 144 -7.11 -23.81 -1.04
C GLY A 144 -6.05 -24.39 -0.10
N PHE A 145 -5.75 -25.66 -0.33
CA PHE A 145 -4.75 -26.42 0.40
C PHE A 145 -3.55 -26.67 -0.50
N ALA A 146 -2.35 -26.45 -0.02
CA ALA A 146 -1.15 -26.69 -0.79
C ALA A 146 -0.02 -27.27 0.05
N SER A 147 0.65 -28.25 -0.53
CA SER A 147 1.81 -28.92 0.05
C SER A 147 2.91 -29.11 -0.99
N GLY A 148 4.07 -29.52 -0.54
CA GLY A 148 5.22 -29.82 -1.41
C GLY A 148 6.19 -28.65 -1.57
N VAL A 149 7.27 -28.92 -2.27
CA VAL A 149 8.43 -28.04 -2.37
C VAL A 149 8.07 -26.68 -3.00
N LEU A 150 7.27 -26.68 -4.08
CA LEU A 150 6.89 -25.44 -4.74
C LEU A 150 6.11 -24.49 -3.82
N ALA A 151 5.11 -25.03 -3.08
CA ALA A 151 4.33 -24.23 -2.14
C ALA A 151 5.21 -23.63 -1.03
N THR A 152 6.19 -24.42 -0.55
CA THR A 152 7.16 -23.97 0.45
C THR A 152 8.05 -22.86 -0.09
N VAL A 153 8.59 -23.04 -1.29
CA VAL A 153 9.49 -22.05 -1.93
C VAL A 153 8.79 -20.73 -2.18
N VAL A 154 7.59 -20.75 -2.79
CA VAL A 154 6.85 -19.48 -3.03
C VAL A 154 6.47 -18.80 -1.74
N THR A 155 6.16 -19.57 -0.69
CA THR A 155 5.88 -18.99 0.64
C THR A 155 7.12 -18.32 1.23
N ALA A 156 8.28 -18.98 1.19
CA ALA A 156 9.53 -18.43 1.72
C ALA A 156 9.94 -17.17 0.96
N LEU A 157 9.86 -17.17 -0.38
CA LEU A 157 10.13 -16.00 -1.20
C LEU A 157 9.13 -14.87 -0.94
N GLY A 158 7.87 -15.20 -0.71
CA GLY A 158 6.83 -14.24 -0.36
C GLY A 158 7.12 -13.54 0.97
N VAL A 159 7.45 -14.30 2.01
CA VAL A 159 7.83 -13.75 3.32
C VAL A 159 9.11 -12.91 3.22
N LEU A 160 10.11 -13.36 2.48
CA LEU A 160 11.35 -12.62 2.27
C LEU A 160 11.10 -11.28 1.55
N SER A 161 10.34 -11.29 0.45
CA SER A 161 9.97 -10.08 -0.27
C SER A 161 9.22 -9.10 0.62
N TRP A 162 8.24 -9.61 1.39
CA TRP A 162 7.49 -8.81 2.35
C TRP A 162 8.39 -8.19 3.42
N ALA A 163 9.32 -8.96 4.00
CA ALA A 163 10.24 -8.48 5.03
C ALA A 163 11.19 -7.40 4.50
N VAL A 164 11.75 -7.61 3.30
CA VAL A 164 12.56 -6.60 2.60
C VAL A 164 11.72 -5.34 2.35
N GLY A 165 10.48 -5.51 1.88
CA GLY A 165 9.57 -4.41 1.62
C GLY A 165 9.28 -3.59 2.87
N LEU A 166 8.89 -4.25 3.96
CA LEU A 166 8.60 -3.60 5.24
C LEU A 166 9.83 -2.86 5.80
N PHE A 167 11.02 -3.45 5.64
CA PHE A 167 12.29 -2.81 6.03
C PHE A 167 12.51 -1.51 5.25
N PHE A 168 12.43 -1.55 3.91
CA PHE A 168 12.64 -0.37 3.08
C PHE A 168 11.63 0.75 3.38
N GLU A 169 10.36 0.38 3.56
CA GLU A 169 9.31 1.33 3.87
C GLU A 169 9.50 1.95 5.25
N THR A 170 9.72 1.12 6.28
CA THR A 170 9.85 1.60 7.66
C THR A 170 11.10 2.44 7.86
N VAL A 171 12.25 1.96 7.40
CA VAL A 171 13.53 2.67 7.53
C VAL A 171 13.55 3.91 6.65
N GLY A 172 13.03 3.83 5.42
CA GLY A 172 12.93 4.96 4.50
C GLY A 172 12.10 6.10 5.09
N ASP A 173 10.92 5.78 5.65
CA ASP A 173 10.06 6.75 6.32
C ASP A 173 10.72 7.36 7.57
N ALA A 174 11.40 6.54 8.39
CA ALA A 174 12.10 7.00 9.58
C ALA A 174 13.25 7.95 9.23
N GLN A 175 14.05 7.60 8.21
CA GLN A 175 15.14 8.43 7.73
C GLN A 175 14.63 9.79 7.20
N LEU A 176 13.53 9.79 6.43
CA LEU A 176 12.95 11.03 5.93
C LEU A 176 12.37 11.89 7.06
N ALA A 177 11.71 11.27 8.03
CA ALA A 177 11.15 11.96 9.19
C ALA A 177 12.25 12.63 10.01
N ALA A 178 13.34 11.91 10.32
CA ALA A 178 14.49 12.45 11.05
C ALA A 178 15.16 13.60 10.28
N PHE A 179 15.37 13.42 8.97
CA PHE A 179 15.95 14.47 8.13
C PHE A 179 15.10 15.74 8.09
N THR A 180 13.79 15.60 8.02
CA THR A 180 12.86 16.73 7.92
C THR A 180 12.68 17.45 9.27
N ALA A 181 12.85 16.73 10.39
CA ALA A 181 12.77 17.28 11.73
C ALA A 181 13.96 18.19 12.08
N ASP A 182 15.11 18.02 11.42
CA ASP A 182 16.30 18.82 11.65
C ASP A 182 16.22 20.14 10.87
N PRO A 183 16.17 21.31 11.55
CA PRO A 183 16.12 22.61 10.89
C PRO A 183 17.32 22.90 9.97
N ALA A 184 18.48 22.30 10.23
CA ALA A 184 19.67 22.44 9.41
C ALA A 184 19.50 21.84 8.01
N ASN A 185 18.51 20.97 7.81
CA ASN A 185 18.20 20.33 6.53
C ASN A 185 17.12 21.08 5.72
N LYS A 186 16.64 22.22 6.22
CA LYS A 186 15.62 23.02 5.51
C LYS A 186 16.10 23.40 4.11
N GLY A 187 15.32 23.05 3.10
CA GLY A 187 15.67 23.32 1.68
C GLY A 187 16.62 22.31 1.04
N LYS A 188 17.25 21.40 1.81
CA LYS A 188 18.17 20.37 1.29
C LYS A 188 17.40 19.15 0.76
N VAL A 189 18.06 18.38 -0.09
CA VAL A 189 17.57 17.10 -0.62
C VAL A 189 17.98 15.97 0.32
N MET A 190 17.06 15.05 0.64
CA MET A 190 17.37 13.82 1.35
C MET A 190 18.02 12.83 0.39
N ASP A 191 19.32 12.56 0.56
CA ASP A 191 20.14 11.71 -0.32
C ASP A 191 21.02 10.71 0.43
N ARG A 192 20.69 10.44 1.71
CA ARG A 192 21.49 9.59 2.63
C ARG A 192 20.74 8.28 2.93
N GLY A 193 21.43 7.29 3.48
CA GLY A 193 20.85 6.00 3.83
C GLY A 193 20.20 5.32 2.63
N LEU A 194 18.98 4.84 2.76
CA LEU A 194 18.25 4.20 1.66
C LEU A 194 17.94 5.14 0.50
N TRP A 195 17.78 6.45 0.78
CA TRP A 195 17.54 7.50 -0.21
C TRP A 195 18.73 7.76 -1.15
N ARG A 196 19.90 7.21 -0.82
CA ARG A 196 21.06 7.21 -1.72
C ARG A 196 20.91 6.23 -2.88
N TYR A 197 20.17 5.13 -2.67
CA TYR A 197 20.05 4.03 -3.64
C TYR A 197 18.80 4.14 -4.51
N THR A 198 17.76 4.76 -3.98
CA THR A 198 16.51 5.05 -4.70
C THR A 198 15.90 6.35 -4.19
N ARG A 199 15.24 7.10 -5.07
CA ARG A 199 14.56 8.35 -4.69
C ARG A 199 13.26 8.11 -3.91
N HIS A 200 12.77 6.87 -3.87
CA HIS A 200 11.52 6.48 -3.22
C HIS A 200 11.65 5.12 -2.51
N PRO A 201 12.51 5.01 -1.47
CA PRO A 201 12.72 3.73 -0.79
C PRO A 201 11.45 3.19 -0.14
N ASN A 202 10.61 4.05 0.41
CA ASN A 202 9.33 3.68 1.00
C ASN A 202 8.33 3.15 -0.05
N TYR A 203 8.27 3.72 -1.24
CA TYR A 203 7.41 3.21 -2.32
C TYR A 203 7.91 1.90 -2.92
N PHE A 204 9.24 1.74 -3.04
CA PHE A 204 9.82 0.45 -3.38
C PHE A 204 9.45 -0.60 -2.33
N GLY A 205 9.54 -0.23 -1.05
CA GLY A 205 9.18 -1.10 0.07
C GLY A 205 7.73 -1.54 0.01
N ASP A 206 6.81 -0.61 -0.18
CA ASP A 206 5.38 -0.88 -0.32
C ASP A 206 5.10 -1.83 -1.51
N ALA A 207 5.68 -1.56 -2.69
CA ALA A 207 5.56 -2.47 -3.83
C ALA A 207 6.09 -3.88 -3.51
N ALA A 208 7.25 -3.99 -2.84
CA ALA A 208 7.84 -5.27 -2.48
C ALA A 208 6.97 -6.05 -1.47
N VAL A 209 6.29 -5.37 -0.54
CA VAL A 209 5.28 -5.98 0.35
C VAL A 209 4.17 -6.63 -0.48
N TRP A 210 3.61 -5.92 -1.47
CA TRP A 210 2.51 -6.44 -2.30
C TRP A 210 2.96 -7.56 -3.25
N TRP A 211 4.19 -7.51 -3.76
CA TRP A 211 4.78 -8.66 -4.45
C TRP A 211 4.95 -9.86 -3.52
N GLY A 212 5.35 -9.63 -2.27
CA GLY A 212 5.45 -10.68 -1.25
C GLY A 212 4.10 -11.35 -0.96
N LEU A 213 3.05 -10.56 -0.72
CA LEU A 213 1.69 -11.08 -0.51
C LEU A 213 1.16 -11.81 -1.74
N THR A 214 1.51 -11.35 -2.95
CA THR A 214 1.15 -12.05 -4.19
C THR A 214 1.85 -13.40 -4.29
N LEU A 215 3.16 -13.48 -4.00
CA LEU A 215 3.90 -14.74 -3.98
C LEU A 215 3.28 -15.74 -3.00
N LEU A 216 2.86 -15.29 -1.80
CA LEU A 216 2.15 -16.12 -0.84
C LEU A 216 0.85 -16.73 -1.41
N ALA A 217 0.17 -16.02 -2.30
CA ALA A 217 -1.06 -16.50 -2.94
C ALA A 217 -0.80 -17.50 -4.09
N LEU A 218 0.42 -17.52 -4.67
CA LEU A 218 0.77 -18.37 -5.82
C LEU A 218 0.94 -19.87 -5.48
N HIS A 219 0.64 -20.29 -4.25
CA HIS A 219 0.55 -21.70 -3.91
C HIS A 219 -0.57 -22.44 -4.65
N HIS A 220 -1.51 -21.68 -5.24
CA HIS A 220 -2.58 -22.15 -6.11
C HIS A 220 -2.74 -21.26 -7.33
N ALA A 221 -3.22 -21.81 -8.46
CA ALA A 221 -3.40 -21.07 -9.72
C ALA A 221 -4.33 -19.83 -9.59
N ALA A 222 -5.32 -19.89 -8.68
CA ALA A 222 -6.15 -18.72 -8.37
C ALA A 222 -5.35 -17.49 -7.91
N GLY A 223 -4.17 -17.71 -7.30
CA GLY A 223 -3.26 -16.63 -6.88
C GLY A 223 -2.70 -15.78 -8.01
N LEU A 224 -2.77 -16.26 -9.28
CA LEU A 224 -2.34 -15.48 -10.45
C LEU A 224 -3.08 -14.14 -10.58
N VAL A 225 -4.31 -14.02 -10.07
CA VAL A 225 -5.03 -12.74 -10.04
C VAL A 225 -4.29 -11.69 -9.21
N GLY A 226 -3.49 -12.11 -8.23
CA GLY A 226 -2.66 -11.23 -7.43
C GLY A 226 -1.57 -10.49 -8.22
N LEU A 227 -1.16 -11.02 -9.38
CA LEU A 227 -0.21 -10.32 -10.27
C LEU A 227 -0.77 -8.97 -10.74
N VAL A 228 -2.09 -8.90 -10.99
CA VAL A 228 -2.77 -7.63 -11.32
C VAL A 228 -2.63 -6.64 -10.16
N SER A 229 -2.80 -7.11 -8.93
CA SER A 229 -2.70 -6.28 -7.71
C SER A 229 -1.30 -5.72 -7.51
N ALA A 230 -0.26 -6.59 -7.56
CA ALA A 230 1.13 -6.17 -7.41
C ALA A 230 1.57 -5.22 -8.55
N ALA A 231 1.17 -5.52 -9.80
CA ALA A 231 1.47 -4.66 -10.93
C ALA A 231 0.77 -3.29 -10.82
N LEU A 232 -0.52 -3.27 -10.46
CA LEU A 232 -1.29 -2.04 -10.24
C LEU A 232 -0.67 -1.20 -9.12
N MET A 233 -0.33 -1.81 -7.98
CA MET A 233 0.30 -1.10 -6.86
C MET A 233 1.65 -0.51 -7.29
N THR A 234 2.50 -1.31 -7.93
CA THR A 234 3.79 -0.84 -8.44
C THR A 234 3.63 0.32 -9.42
N TRP A 235 2.66 0.25 -10.33
CA TRP A 235 2.39 1.32 -11.29
C TRP A 235 1.90 2.59 -10.60
N LEU A 236 0.97 2.48 -9.64
CA LEU A 236 0.46 3.63 -8.87
C LEU A 236 1.58 4.33 -8.11
N LEU A 237 2.46 3.57 -7.46
CA LEU A 237 3.57 4.11 -6.68
C LEU A 237 4.65 4.73 -7.56
N ALA A 238 5.03 4.08 -8.66
CA ALA A 238 6.14 4.53 -9.52
C ALA A 238 5.74 5.61 -10.53
N LYS A 239 4.55 5.51 -11.15
CA LYS A 239 4.15 6.32 -12.30
C LYS A 239 2.83 7.10 -12.08
N GLY A 240 1.92 6.56 -11.26
CA GLY A 240 0.59 7.12 -11.04
C GLY A 240 0.59 8.32 -10.12
N THR A 241 0.10 8.12 -8.91
CA THR A 241 -0.08 9.18 -7.90
C THR A 241 1.08 9.33 -6.92
N GLY A 242 2.04 8.39 -6.94
CA GLY A 242 3.19 8.36 -6.02
C GLY A 242 4.36 9.23 -6.47
N ALA A 243 5.48 8.57 -6.88
CA ALA A 243 6.77 9.20 -7.16
C ALA A 243 6.69 10.33 -8.19
N ALA A 244 6.01 10.10 -9.32
CA ALA A 244 5.96 11.06 -10.40
C ALA A 244 5.34 12.41 -10.00
N LEU A 245 4.30 12.38 -9.17
CA LEU A 245 3.63 13.61 -8.70
C LEU A 245 4.50 14.38 -7.70
N LEU A 246 5.14 13.67 -6.77
CA LEU A 246 6.06 14.24 -5.78
C LEU A 246 7.27 14.90 -6.45
N GLU A 247 7.91 14.24 -7.41
CA GLU A 247 9.11 14.75 -8.09
C GLU A 247 8.84 16.05 -8.83
N ARG A 248 7.68 16.20 -9.48
CA ARG A 248 7.28 17.45 -10.14
C ARG A 248 7.22 18.62 -9.17
N SER A 249 6.80 18.39 -7.94
CA SER A 249 6.67 19.44 -6.93
C SER A 249 8.01 19.74 -6.22
N ILE A 250 8.83 18.73 -5.95
CA ILE A 250 10.12 18.86 -5.27
C ILE A 250 11.13 19.55 -6.19
N GLY A 251 11.19 19.16 -7.46
CA GLY A 251 12.11 19.73 -8.45
C GLY A 251 12.01 21.24 -8.61
N LYS A 252 10.81 21.81 -8.38
CA LYS A 252 10.57 23.25 -8.42
C LYS A 252 11.01 23.98 -7.14
N ARG A 253 11.17 23.27 -6.01
CA ARG A 253 11.34 23.88 -4.69
C ARG A 253 12.72 23.64 -4.05
N ARG A 254 13.53 22.69 -4.56
CA ARG A 254 14.81 22.32 -3.94
C ARG A 254 15.98 22.43 -4.91
N PRO A 255 16.91 23.37 -4.71
CA PRO A 255 18.19 23.39 -5.42
C PRO A 255 18.92 22.04 -5.22
N GLY A 256 19.61 21.56 -6.25
CA GLY A 256 20.33 20.28 -6.22
C GLY A 256 19.48 19.02 -6.48
N TYR A 257 18.14 19.15 -6.56
CA TYR A 257 17.28 17.98 -6.84
C TYR A 257 17.55 17.38 -8.23
N ALA A 258 17.85 18.21 -9.23
CA ALA A 258 18.20 17.74 -10.58
C ALA A 258 19.46 16.87 -10.60
N GLU A 259 20.47 17.22 -9.79
CA GLU A 259 21.67 16.40 -9.63
C GLU A 259 21.37 15.07 -8.93
N TYR A 260 20.59 15.11 -7.87
CA TYR A 260 20.14 13.90 -7.18
C TYR A 260 19.40 12.94 -8.13
N VAL A 261 18.52 13.45 -9.01
CA VAL A 261 17.84 12.68 -10.05
C VAL A 261 18.81 12.02 -11.03
N ARG A 262 19.89 12.72 -11.42
CA ARG A 262 20.88 12.17 -12.36
C ARG A 262 21.64 10.97 -11.78
N ARG A 263 22.00 11.02 -10.49
CA ARG A 263 22.84 10.01 -9.85
C ARG A 263 22.05 8.87 -9.17
N THR A 264 20.79 9.10 -8.81
CA THR A 264 20.00 8.16 -7.98
C THR A 264 18.87 7.53 -8.77
N SER A 265 18.72 6.21 -8.66
CA SER A 265 17.62 5.46 -9.29
C SER A 265 16.26 6.01 -8.89
N GLY A 266 15.29 5.95 -9.81
CA GLY A 266 13.93 6.45 -9.57
C GLY A 266 13.12 5.60 -8.62
N PHE A 267 13.20 4.28 -8.75
CA PHE A 267 12.32 3.37 -8.01
C PHE A 267 13.07 2.17 -7.44
N PHE A 268 13.74 1.36 -8.26
CA PHE A 268 14.51 0.21 -7.78
C PHE A 268 15.81 0.65 -7.11
N PRO A 269 16.17 0.10 -5.93
CA PRO A 269 17.43 0.42 -5.27
C PRO A 269 18.62 -0.04 -6.11
N LEU A 270 19.41 0.91 -6.60
CA LEU A 270 20.61 0.66 -7.38
C LEU A 270 21.77 1.49 -6.82
N PRO A 271 23.02 1.04 -6.94
CA PRO A 271 24.18 1.86 -6.60
C PRO A 271 24.12 3.22 -7.31
N PRO A 272 24.46 4.32 -6.62
CA PRO A 272 24.44 5.64 -7.25
C PRO A 272 25.45 5.73 -8.37
N LYS A 273 25.06 6.39 -9.47
CA LYS A 273 25.96 6.64 -10.60
C LYS A 273 27.08 7.59 -10.18
N LYS A 274 28.31 7.33 -10.65
CA LYS A 274 29.41 8.28 -10.49
C LYS A 274 29.05 9.54 -11.29
N THR A 275 29.11 10.70 -10.66
CA THR A 275 29.09 11.98 -11.40
C THR A 275 30.43 12.10 -12.13
N VAL A 276 30.39 12.10 -13.45
CA VAL A 276 31.55 12.52 -14.24
C VAL A 276 31.64 14.03 -14.03
N SER A 277 32.69 14.45 -13.34
CA SER A 277 33.08 15.85 -13.14
C SER A 277 33.50 16.45 -14.44
#